data_c76d0b07dd55e87c8097a6440e192226
#
_entry.id   c76d0b07dd55e87c8097a6440e192226
#
_cell.length_a   1.000
_cell.length_b   1.000
_cell.length_c   1.000
_cell.angle_alpha   90.00
_cell.angle_beta   90.00
_cell.angle_gamma   90.00
#
_symmetry.space_group_name_H-M   'P 1'
#
loop_
_entity.id
_entity.type
_entity.pdbx_description
1 polymer ?
#
loop_
_entity_poly.entity_id
_entity_poly.type
_entity_poly.pdbx_seq_one_letter_code
_entity_poly.pdbx_strand_id
1 'polypeptide(L)'
;MSETGIHLLHFWSPTCGPCMTIKPSLEMVKEEFEDKIDWISVNTKDDPKGYAPRFGVSVVPTIIVFKGNTEIGRYSGTQIAIIYQLIRKALAA
;
A
#
# COMPACT_ATOMS: atom_id res chain seq x y z
N MET A 1 14.97 5.85 1.63
CA MET A 1 14.16 6.24 0.47
C MET A 1 14.43 5.29 -0.68
N SER A 2 13.43 4.99 -1.47
CA SER A 2 13.61 4.14 -2.64
C SER A 2 14.33 4.87 -3.75
N GLU A 3 15.14 4.13 -4.52
CA GLU A 3 15.88 4.69 -5.65
C GLU A 3 14.97 5.04 -6.81
N THR A 4 13.80 4.43 -6.87
CA THR A 4 12.84 4.61 -7.97
C THR A 4 11.82 5.72 -7.73
N GLY A 5 11.77 6.25 -6.51
CA GLY A 5 10.75 7.23 -6.12
C GLY A 5 9.36 6.63 -5.99
N ILE A 6 9.26 5.32 -5.83
CA ILE A 6 7.98 4.62 -5.70
C ILE A 6 7.60 4.51 -4.23
N HIS A 7 6.35 4.87 -3.92
CA HIS A 7 5.79 4.81 -2.57
C HIS A 7 4.54 3.94 -2.59
N LEU A 8 4.39 3.10 -1.59
CA LEU A 8 3.19 2.30 -1.41
C LEU A 8 2.58 2.64 -0.06
N LEU A 9 1.32 3.06 -0.07
CA LEU A 9 0.56 3.30 1.14
C LEU A 9 -0.37 2.13 1.37
N HIS A 10 -0.23 1.50 2.53
CA HIS A 10 -1.05 0.36 2.94
C HIS A 10 -1.94 0.80 4.11
N PHE A 11 -3.23 0.92 3.84
CA PHE A 11 -4.24 1.30 4.84
C PHE A 11 -4.87 0.05 5.43
N TRP A 12 -4.87 -0.03 6.75
CA TRP A 12 -5.37 -1.20 7.48
C TRP A 12 -5.99 -0.77 8.81
N SER A 13 -6.63 -1.72 9.47
CA SER A 13 -7.20 -1.51 10.82
C SER A 13 -6.97 -2.77 11.65
N PRO A 14 -6.69 -2.62 12.96
CA PRO A 14 -6.51 -3.80 13.83
C PRO A 14 -7.79 -4.62 14.02
N THR A 15 -8.95 -4.05 13.69
CA THR A 15 -10.24 -4.75 13.77
C THR A 15 -10.71 -5.28 12.42
N CYS A 16 -9.89 -5.17 11.39
CA CYS A 16 -10.21 -5.60 10.03
C CYS A 16 -9.73 -7.06 9.82
N GLY A 17 -10.67 -8.00 9.72
CA GLY A 17 -10.36 -9.41 9.47
C GLY A 17 -9.56 -9.63 8.19
N PRO A 18 -10.03 -9.12 7.03
CA PRO A 18 -9.29 -9.25 5.77
C PRO A 18 -7.88 -8.65 5.83
N CYS A 19 -7.69 -7.55 6.56
CA CYS A 19 -6.36 -6.96 6.75
C CYS A 19 -5.41 -7.93 7.45
N MET A 20 -5.90 -8.61 8.48
CA MET A 20 -5.10 -9.59 9.21
C MET A 20 -4.79 -10.82 8.35
N THR A 21 -5.75 -11.22 7.52
CA THR A 21 -5.58 -12.37 6.63
C THR A 21 -4.45 -12.15 5.62
N ILE A 22 -4.36 -10.96 5.02
CA ILE A 22 -3.34 -10.70 3.99
C ILE A 22 -2.00 -10.22 4.58
N LYS A 23 -1.94 -9.91 5.85
CA LYS A 23 -0.73 -9.36 6.47
C LYS A 23 0.54 -10.17 6.20
N PRO A 24 0.55 -11.51 6.38
CA PRO A 24 1.77 -12.27 6.09
C PRO A 24 2.21 -12.16 4.63
N SER A 25 1.26 -12.18 3.70
CA SER A 25 1.57 -12.05 2.27
C SER A 25 2.12 -10.66 1.94
N LEU A 26 1.56 -9.62 2.57
CA LEU A 26 2.05 -8.25 2.37
C LEU A 26 3.47 -8.06 2.92
N GLU A 27 3.79 -8.71 4.05
CA GLU A 27 5.14 -8.67 4.58
C GLU A 27 6.15 -9.30 3.61
N MET A 28 5.77 -10.36 2.93
CA MET A 28 6.60 -10.98 1.89
C MET A 28 6.80 -10.05 0.70
N VAL A 29 5.75 -9.37 0.25
CA VAL A 29 5.84 -8.38 -0.84
C VAL A 29 6.76 -7.24 -0.43
N LYS A 30 6.62 -6.75 0.79
CA LYS A 30 7.45 -5.68 1.32
C LYS A 30 8.93 -6.06 1.31
N GLU A 31 9.25 -7.27 1.76
CA GLU A 31 10.63 -7.76 1.76
C GLU A 31 11.19 -7.87 0.34
N GLU A 32 10.38 -8.34 -0.61
CA GLU A 32 10.79 -8.50 -2.00
C GLU A 32 11.19 -7.18 -2.64
N PHE A 33 10.49 -6.10 -2.32
CA PHE A 33 10.71 -4.79 -2.93
C PHE A 33 11.33 -3.77 -1.98
N GLU A 34 11.97 -4.23 -0.91
CA GLU A 34 12.49 -3.40 0.17
C GLU A 34 13.40 -2.26 -0.34
N ASP A 35 14.28 -2.56 -1.31
CA ASP A 35 15.22 -1.58 -1.84
C ASP A 35 14.62 -0.67 -2.91
N LYS A 36 13.42 -0.97 -3.38
CA LYS A 36 12.82 -0.29 -4.54
C LYS A 36 11.63 0.57 -4.19
N ILE A 37 11.01 0.34 -3.05
CA ILE A 37 9.74 0.97 -2.69
C ILE A 37 9.79 1.46 -1.25
N ASP A 38 9.35 2.70 -1.04
CA ASP A 38 9.08 3.22 0.30
C ASP A 38 7.71 2.72 0.73
N TRP A 39 7.67 1.91 1.74
CA TRP A 39 6.44 1.28 2.24
C TRP A 39 5.93 2.02 3.47
N ILE A 40 4.73 2.57 3.37
CA ILE A 40 4.10 3.33 4.45
C ILE A 40 2.83 2.61 4.88
N SER A 41 2.83 2.12 6.13
CA SER A 41 1.65 1.49 6.72
C SER A 41 0.86 2.52 7.51
N VAL A 42 -0.44 2.59 7.25
CA VAL A 42 -1.34 3.53 7.93
C VAL A 42 -2.43 2.74 8.65
N ASN A 43 -2.42 2.80 9.98
CA ASN A 43 -3.50 2.28 10.80
C ASN A 43 -4.62 3.33 10.82
N THR A 44 -5.76 3.03 10.21
CA THR A 44 -6.85 4.00 10.10
C THR A 44 -7.51 4.33 11.44
N LYS A 45 -7.25 3.56 12.48
CA LYS A 45 -7.71 3.85 13.85
C LYS A 45 -6.75 4.77 14.60
N ASP A 46 -5.55 4.99 14.08
CA ASP A 46 -4.54 5.84 14.66
C ASP A 46 -3.76 6.51 13.53
N ASP A 47 -4.38 7.52 12.93
CA ASP A 47 -3.89 8.20 11.73
C ASP A 47 -3.73 9.70 12.01
N PRO A 48 -2.74 10.09 12.84
CA PRO A 48 -2.59 11.48 13.26
C PRO A 48 -2.27 12.44 12.11
N LYS A 49 -1.67 11.95 11.02
CA LYS A 49 -1.37 12.77 9.84
C LYS A 49 -2.54 12.86 8.86
N GLY A 50 -3.63 12.13 9.13
CA GLY A 50 -4.82 12.19 8.30
C GLY A 50 -4.64 11.65 6.89
N TYR A 51 -3.80 10.62 6.71
CA TYR A 51 -3.57 10.04 5.38
C TYR A 51 -4.84 9.47 4.76
N ALA A 52 -5.67 8.76 5.55
CA ALA A 52 -6.87 8.13 5.00
C ALA A 52 -7.83 9.14 4.38
N PRO A 53 -8.28 10.21 5.09
CA PRO A 53 -9.14 11.20 4.45
C PRO A 53 -8.43 11.98 3.35
N ARG A 54 -7.12 12.23 3.51
CA ARG A 54 -6.33 12.97 2.53
C ARG A 54 -6.29 12.27 1.17
N PHE A 55 -6.20 10.94 1.16
CA PHE A 55 -6.17 10.16 -0.06
C PHE A 55 -7.52 9.52 -0.40
N GLY A 56 -8.58 9.90 0.30
CA GLY A 56 -9.92 9.44 0.01
C GLY A 56 -10.15 7.96 0.31
N VAL A 57 -9.48 7.42 1.32
CA VAL A 57 -9.60 6.01 1.70
C VAL A 57 -10.70 5.86 2.75
N SER A 58 -11.73 5.08 2.42
CA SER A 58 -12.87 4.80 3.30
C SER A 58 -13.05 3.32 3.62
N VAL A 59 -12.30 2.45 2.99
CA VAL A 59 -12.37 0.99 3.23
C VAL A 59 -10.97 0.44 3.46
N VAL A 60 -10.88 -0.67 4.19
CA VAL A 60 -9.62 -1.38 4.45
C VAL A 60 -9.80 -2.86 4.15
N PRO A 61 -8.78 -3.57 3.66
CA PRO A 61 -7.47 -3.04 3.31
C PRO A 61 -7.49 -2.29 1.97
N THR A 62 -6.70 -1.22 1.88
CA THR A 62 -6.53 -0.47 0.63
C THR A 62 -5.05 -0.21 0.41
N ILE A 63 -4.61 -0.41 -0.81
CA ILE A 63 -3.23 -0.18 -1.24
C ILE A 63 -3.25 0.91 -2.30
N ILE A 64 -2.38 1.92 -2.16
CA ILE A 64 -2.19 2.95 -3.18
C ILE A 64 -0.71 2.98 -3.54
N VAL A 65 -0.40 2.94 -4.82
CA VAL A 65 0.98 2.98 -5.31
C VAL A 65 1.21 4.28 -6.07
N PHE A 66 2.28 4.99 -5.69
CA PHE A 66 2.68 6.25 -6.31
C PHE A 66 4.06 6.12 -6.92
N LYS A 67 4.27 6.87 -7.99
CA LYS A 67 5.61 7.16 -8.49
C LYS A 67 5.79 8.67 -8.44
N GLY A 68 6.68 9.14 -7.55
CA GLY A 68 6.76 10.55 -7.23
C GLY A 68 5.42 11.04 -6.68
N ASN A 69 4.83 12.04 -7.32
CA ASN A 69 3.52 12.58 -6.93
C ASN A 69 2.37 12.00 -7.74
N THR A 70 2.65 11.04 -8.62
CA THR A 70 1.64 10.48 -9.52
C THR A 70 1.09 9.18 -8.94
N GLU A 71 -0.22 9.11 -8.75
CA GLU A 71 -0.88 7.86 -8.34
C GLU A 71 -0.89 6.91 -9.53
N ILE A 72 -0.20 5.79 -9.41
CA ILE A 72 -0.16 4.76 -10.46
C ILE A 72 -1.45 3.95 -10.44
N GLY A 73 -1.96 3.67 -9.25
CA GLY A 73 -3.22 2.96 -9.09
C GLY A 73 -3.48 2.63 -7.64
N ARG A 74 -4.69 2.13 -7.38
CA ARG A 74 -5.09 1.69 -6.04
C ARG A 74 -5.95 0.44 -6.12
N TYR A 75 -5.99 -0.28 -5.02
CA TYR A 75 -6.74 -1.51 -4.93
C TYR A 75 -7.24 -1.72 -3.50
N SER A 76 -8.52 -2.08 -3.37
CA SER A 76 -9.11 -2.45 -2.08
C SER A 76 -9.53 -3.91 -2.16
N GLY A 77 -8.95 -4.75 -1.34
CA GLY A 77 -9.23 -6.19 -1.33
C GLY A 77 -8.04 -7.02 -0.89
N THR A 78 -8.12 -8.33 -1.13
CA THR A 78 -7.15 -9.29 -0.60
C THR A 78 -6.39 -10.09 -1.66
N GLN A 79 -6.53 -9.72 -2.94
CA GLN A 79 -5.83 -10.41 -4.02
C GLN A 79 -4.43 -9.86 -4.21
N ILE A 80 -3.45 -10.58 -3.71
CA ILE A 80 -2.04 -10.16 -3.75
C ILE A 80 -1.53 -9.98 -5.18
N ALA A 81 -2.03 -10.77 -6.14
CA ALA A 81 -1.64 -10.64 -7.54
C ALA A 81 -1.90 -9.25 -8.10
N ILE A 82 -2.98 -8.60 -7.68
CA ILE A 82 -3.31 -7.24 -8.13
C ILE A 82 -2.31 -6.24 -7.55
N ILE A 83 -1.89 -6.44 -6.31
CA ILE A 83 -0.89 -5.58 -5.67
C ILE A 83 0.44 -5.68 -6.41
N TYR A 84 0.86 -6.90 -6.78
CA TYR A 84 2.06 -7.10 -7.61
C TYR A 84 1.96 -6.38 -8.94
N GLN A 85 0.79 -6.43 -9.58
CA GLN A 85 0.58 -5.76 -10.87
C GLN A 85 0.76 -4.25 -10.73
N LEU A 86 0.23 -3.65 -9.68
CA LEU A 86 0.38 -2.22 -9.43
C LEU A 86 1.85 -1.83 -9.21
N ILE A 87 2.58 -2.64 -8.45
CA ILE A 87 4.00 -2.41 -8.20
C ILE A 87 4.79 -2.49 -9.49
N ARG A 88 4.56 -3.53 -10.29
CA ARG A 88 5.25 -3.70 -11.59
C ARG A 88 4.93 -2.57 -12.54
N LYS A 89 3.70 -2.10 -12.55
CA LYS A 89 3.29 -0.96 -13.37
C LYS A 89 4.07 0.30 -12.96
N ALA A 90 4.21 0.53 -11.68
CA ALA A 90 4.97 1.66 -11.16
C ALA A 90 6.45 1.57 -11.51
N LEU A 91 7.03 0.37 -11.40
CA LEU A 91 8.43 0.13 -11.74
C LEU A 91 8.70 0.32 -13.24
N ALA A 92 7.71 0.05 -14.09
CA ALA A 92 7.83 0.20 -15.55
C ALA A 92 7.51 1.61 -16.03
N ALA A 93 6.94 2.45 -15.18
CA ALA A 93 6.54 3.80 -15.56
C ALA A 93 7.73 4.76 -15.73
#